data_843baa372f4ee92ab26ae39c0caa651d
#
_entry.id   843baa372f4ee92ab26ae39c0caa651d
#
_cell.length_a   1.000
_cell.length_b   1.000
_cell.length_c   1.000
_cell.angle_alpha   90.00
_cell.angle_beta   90.00
_cell.angle_gamma   90.00
#
_symmetry.space_group_name_H-M   'P 1'
#
loop_
_entity.id
_entity.type
_entity.pdbx_description
1 polymer ?
#
loop_
_entity_poly.entity_id
_entity_poly.type
_entity_poly.pdbx_seq_one_letter_code
_entity_poly.pdbx_strand_id
1 'polypeptide(L)' 'MDRADYQDIINEYKEQVRVLKAQISELEDACKSKDAALKRSLQKLEHTTQDLDKANDEINAKQQTK' A
#
# COMPACT_ATOMS: atom_id res chain seq x y z
N MET A 1 -16.38 -21.42 39.89
CA MET A 1 -16.53 -21.58 38.44
C MET A 1 -16.33 -23.04 38.06
N ASP A 2 -17.26 -23.54 37.30
CA ASP A 2 -17.22 -24.89 36.80
C ASP A 2 -16.23 -25.01 35.62
N ARG A 3 -15.75 -26.23 35.34
CA ARG A 3 -14.83 -26.51 34.24
C ARG A 3 -15.38 -26.10 32.90
N ALA A 4 -16.71 -26.22 32.68
CA ALA A 4 -17.40 -25.82 31.47
C ALA A 4 -17.31 -24.32 31.24
N ASP A 5 -17.37 -23.50 32.31
CA ASP A 5 -17.29 -22.05 32.21
C ASP A 5 -15.91 -21.60 31.74
N TYR A 6 -14.85 -22.23 32.25
CA TYR A 6 -13.50 -21.94 31.79
C TYR A 6 -13.29 -22.33 30.36
N GLN A 7 -13.86 -23.46 29.92
CA GLN A 7 -13.76 -23.90 28.54
C GLN A 7 -14.48 -22.94 27.59
N ASP A 8 -15.63 -22.42 27.97
CA ASP A 8 -16.36 -21.44 27.19
C ASP A 8 -15.57 -20.13 27.04
N ILE A 9 -14.93 -19.68 28.11
CA ILE A 9 -14.08 -18.49 28.09
C ILE A 9 -12.88 -18.72 27.14
N ILE A 10 -12.24 -19.87 27.24
CA ILE A 10 -11.12 -20.24 26.36
C ILE A 10 -11.55 -20.25 24.91
N ASN A 11 -12.71 -20.83 24.62
CA ASN A 11 -13.24 -20.90 23.25
C ASN A 11 -13.55 -19.51 22.69
N GLU A 12 -14.10 -18.61 23.51
CA GLU A 12 -14.35 -17.24 23.12
C GLU A 12 -13.05 -16.51 22.76
N TYR A 13 -12.01 -16.63 23.59
CA TYR A 13 -10.73 -16.03 23.31
C TYR A 13 -10.07 -16.60 22.04
N LYS A 14 -10.18 -17.91 21.83
CA LYS A 14 -9.69 -18.55 20.61
C LYS A 14 -10.37 -17.99 19.37
N GLU A 15 -11.68 -17.78 19.44
CA GLU A 15 -12.44 -17.20 18.34
C GLU A 15 -12.03 -15.75 18.09
N GLN A 16 -11.86 -14.95 19.12
CA GLN A 16 -11.38 -13.57 19.00
C GLN A 16 -10.00 -13.52 18.36
N VAL A 17 -9.09 -14.38 18.78
CA VAL A 17 -7.75 -14.46 18.19
C VAL A 17 -7.83 -14.83 16.71
N ARG A 18 -8.68 -15.79 16.35
CA ARG A 18 -8.88 -16.20 14.97
C ARG A 18 -9.35 -15.02 14.11
N VAL A 19 -10.34 -14.27 14.58
CA VAL A 19 -10.87 -13.10 13.87
C VAL A 19 -9.81 -12.02 13.74
N LEU A 20 -9.07 -11.74 14.79
CA LEU A 20 -8.01 -10.74 14.77
C LEU A 20 -6.89 -11.11 13.78
N LYS A 21 -6.49 -12.37 13.74
CA LYS A 21 -5.49 -12.86 12.78
C LYS A 21 -5.96 -12.70 11.34
N ALA A 22 -7.25 -12.98 11.09
CA ALA A 22 -7.83 -12.77 9.76
C ALA A 22 -7.82 -11.31 9.37
N GLN A 23 -8.16 -10.41 10.30
CA GLN A 23 -8.13 -8.96 10.06
C GLN A 23 -6.71 -8.47 9.78
N ILE A 24 -5.72 -8.96 10.53
CA ILE A 24 -4.32 -8.61 10.31
C ILE A 24 -3.89 -9.04 8.89
N SER A 25 -4.23 -10.26 8.49
CA SER A 25 -3.91 -10.75 7.15
C SER A 25 -4.52 -9.89 6.05
N GLU A 26 -5.78 -9.50 6.20
CA GLU A 26 -6.46 -8.61 5.27
C GLU A 26 -5.78 -7.23 5.20
N LEU A 27 -5.41 -6.69 6.34
CA LEU A 27 -4.71 -5.40 6.41
C LEU A 27 -3.33 -5.48 5.76
N GLU A 28 -2.59 -6.56 5.98
CA GLU A 28 -1.29 -6.78 5.34
C GLU A 28 -1.43 -6.84 3.82
N ASP A 29 -2.43 -7.55 3.31
CA ASP A 29 -2.70 -7.63 1.87
C ASP A 29 -3.08 -6.28 1.30
N ALA A 30 -3.93 -5.52 2.00
CA ALA A 30 -4.31 -4.17 1.59
C ALA A 30 -3.10 -3.23 1.54
N CYS A 31 -2.21 -3.33 2.53
CA CYS A 31 -0.98 -2.53 2.55
C CYS A 31 -0.07 -2.88 1.36
N LYS A 32 0.10 -4.16 1.05
CA LYS A 32 0.90 -4.59 -0.11
C LYS A 32 0.33 -4.04 -1.42
N SER A 33 -0.99 -4.11 -1.59
CA SER A 33 -1.66 -3.58 -2.78
C SER A 33 -1.46 -2.07 -2.92
N LYS A 34 -1.61 -1.34 -1.81
CA LYS A 34 -1.41 0.12 -1.79
C LYS A 34 0.03 0.49 -2.07
N ASP A 35 0.99 -0.24 -1.51
CA ASP A 35 2.41 -0.02 -1.76
C ASP A 35 2.76 -0.23 -3.23
N ALA A 36 2.23 -1.28 -3.85
CA ALA A 36 2.43 -1.53 -5.27
C ALA A 36 1.83 -0.42 -6.14
N ALA A 37 0.63 0.06 -5.80
CA ALA A 37 -0.03 1.15 -6.50
C ALA A 37 0.77 2.46 -6.35
N LEU A 38 1.26 2.74 -5.15
CA LEU A 38 2.08 3.92 -4.88
C LEU A 38 3.38 3.88 -5.68
N LYS A 39 4.05 2.75 -5.71
CA LYS A 39 5.27 2.54 -6.49
C LYS A 39 5.05 2.85 -7.97
N ARG A 40 3.94 2.34 -8.53
CA ARG A 40 3.59 2.60 -9.93
C ARG A 40 3.31 4.08 -10.19
N SER A 41 2.61 4.74 -9.26
CA SER A 41 2.34 6.18 -9.35
C SER A 41 3.61 7.00 -9.31
N LEU A 42 4.55 6.66 -8.44
CA LEU A 42 5.84 7.32 -8.34
C LEU A 42 6.67 7.14 -9.61
N GLN A 43 6.65 5.96 -10.21
CA GLN A 43 7.34 5.69 -11.47
C GLN A 43 6.75 6.52 -12.62
N LYS A 44 5.43 6.63 -12.67
CA LYS A 44 4.75 7.47 -13.67
C LYS A 44 5.10 8.94 -13.50
N LEU A 45 5.13 9.41 -12.27
CA LEU A 45 5.51 10.79 -11.96
C LEU A 45 6.95 11.06 -12.39
N GLU A 46 7.87 10.15 -12.11
CA GLU A 46 9.26 10.25 -12.51
C GLU A 46 9.39 10.35 -14.03
N HIS A 47 8.71 9.48 -14.79
CA HIS A 47 8.69 9.53 -16.24
C HIS A 47 8.14 10.84 -16.76
N THR A 48 7.02 11.30 -16.20
CA THR A 48 6.39 12.56 -16.60
C THR A 48 7.33 13.74 -16.34
N THR A 49 8.03 13.74 -15.20
CA THR A 49 9.01 14.77 -14.85
C THR A 49 10.16 14.78 -15.84
N GLN A 50 10.69 13.61 -16.20
CA GLN A 50 11.77 13.48 -17.18
C GLN A 50 11.32 13.98 -18.55
N ASP A 51 10.11 13.63 -18.98
CA ASP A 51 9.56 14.08 -20.25
C ASP A 51 9.37 15.59 -20.28
N LEU A 52 8.91 16.16 -19.17
CA LEU A 52 8.74 17.61 -19.05
C LEU A 52 10.09 18.34 -19.13
N ASP A 53 11.10 17.86 -18.42
CA ASP A 53 12.45 18.42 -18.44
C ASP A 53 13.01 18.39 -19.87
N LYS A 54 12.83 17.27 -20.56
CA LYS A 54 13.27 17.08 -21.94
C LYS A 54 12.59 18.05 -22.89
N ALA A 55 11.27 18.23 -22.74
CA ALA A 55 10.50 19.18 -23.55
C ALA A 55 10.96 20.61 -23.30
N ASN A 56 11.20 20.96 -22.04
CA ASN A 56 11.70 22.29 -21.68
C ASN A 56 13.09 22.55 -22.27
N ASP A 57 13.97 21.56 -22.24
CA ASP A 57 15.31 21.68 -22.86
C ASP A 57 15.20 21.88 -24.37
N GLU A 58 14.33 21.18 -25.05
CA GLU A 58 14.09 21.35 -26.47
C GLU A 58 13.55 22.73 -26.81
N ILE A 59 12.61 23.25 -26.03
CA ILE A 59 12.06 24.58 -26.19
C ILE A 59 13.15 25.64 -26.02
N ASN A 60 13.97 25.50 -24.97
CA ASN A 60 15.06 26.42 -24.69
C ASN A 60 16.10 26.41 -25.80
N ALA A 61 16.45 25.22 -26.34
CA ALA A 61 17.36 25.08 -27.45
C ALA A 61 16.83 25.78 -28.71
N LYS A 62 15.54 25.62 -29.01
CA LYS A 62 14.90 26.29 -30.16
C LYS A 62 14.86 27.80 -30.03
N GLN A 63 14.66 28.29 -28.81
CA GLN A 63 14.66 29.75 -28.54
C GLN A 63 16.05 30.37 -28.66
N GLN A 64 17.11 29.60 -28.42
CA GLN A 64 18.49 30.06 -28.50
C GLN A 64 19.07 30.03 -29.91
N THR A 65 18.49 29.23 -30.81
CA THR A 65 18.93 29.12 -32.20
C THR A 65 18.17 30.09 -33.11
N LYS A 66 18.48 31.33 -33.04
CA LYS A 66 17.96 32.31 -34.01
C LYS A 66 18.92 32.48 -35.16
#